data_aa0a5fe1ec53c1743665e29ab75fa778
#
_entry.id   aa0a5fe1ec53c1743665e29ab75fa778
#
_cell.length_a   1.000
_cell.length_b   1.000
_cell.length_c   1.000
_cell.angle_alpha   90.00
_cell.angle_beta   90.00
_cell.angle_gamma   90.00
#
_symmetry.space_group_name_H-M   'P 1'
#
loop_
_entity.id
_entity.type
_entity.pdbx_description
1 polymer ?
#
loop_
_entity_poly.entity_id
_entity_poly.type
_entity_poly.pdbx_seq_one_letter_code
_entity_poly.pdbx_strand_id
1 'polypeptide(L)'
;MMTKSYLFPVIAATVVAILATSCGSLAPRWGESELGSKTPANKQILLIGTYTDAGSEGVYSYTLDAGSRVPKHTGTFVTPNPSFLALDRAKSVVYIANEQDEGAMATSALLDTRNGRLSAINSAYTLGKGPAYIATNGKDKVVTANYGGGSITLFEVNAKGELGASDWHIVLGEVGVSHPHAALFSPNGKELFVPDLGADKVFHFNINSTSNPPITIGENTKNLPTGVGPRHIIMDKVGKHAYVIAEKSPKLFVFEHNDGDLKPIQEVALQLPSGSLGQHIALSEDGKYLYTSHTDGAHVISIFKVDRSSGRLTQVGRREVGKKPRHFAFSPDGRMMAVACRDGNKIEFYQRDPSTGLLSPIREMGLQVSHPAFVLWVEQF
;
A
#
# COMPACT_ATOMS: atom_id res chain seq x y z
N MET A 1 -15.55 54.60 63.82
CA MET A 1 -16.89 55.12 64.11
C MET A 1 -17.89 54.05 63.75
N MET A 2 -18.56 53.55 64.77
CA MET A 2 -19.92 53.09 64.89
C MET A 2 -20.34 51.94 63.94
N THR A 3 -20.40 50.76 64.41
CA THR A 3 -21.34 50.08 65.30
C THR A 3 -22.58 49.53 64.63
N LYS A 4 -22.76 48.27 64.88
CA LYS A 4 -23.96 47.52 65.35
C LYS A 4 -24.74 46.86 64.23
N SER A 5 -25.20 45.65 64.32
CA SER A 5 -25.37 44.60 65.33
C SER A 5 -26.58 43.77 64.90
N TYR A 6 -26.46 42.47 64.94
CA TYR A 6 -27.46 41.44 65.35
C TYR A 6 -28.83 41.38 64.66
N LEU A 7 -29.30 40.23 64.18
CA LEU A 7 -30.07 39.25 64.98
C LEU A 7 -30.48 38.03 64.10
N PHE A 8 -30.22 36.86 64.61
CA PHE A 8 -30.96 35.64 64.28
C PHE A 8 -32.35 35.67 64.94
N PRO A 9 -33.34 34.91 64.45
CA PRO A 9 -33.76 33.75 65.24
C PRO A 9 -34.06 32.44 64.48
N VAL A 10 -33.86 31.43 65.23
CA VAL A 10 -34.14 30.03 65.23
C VAL A 10 -35.70 29.78 65.27
N ILE A 11 -36.07 28.48 64.95
CA ILE A 11 -37.32 27.72 65.20
C ILE A 11 -38.06 27.43 63.90
N ALA A 12 -38.50 26.21 63.59
CA ALA A 12 -38.74 24.97 64.30
C ALA A 12 -38.79 23.80 63.29
N ALA A 13 -38.47 22.63 63.79
CA ALA A 13 -38.70 21.36 63.10
C ALA A 13 -40.18 20.98 63.14
N THR A 14 -40.74 20.53 62.03
CA THR A 14 -41.96 19.74 62.01
C THR A 14 -41.76 18.49 61.18
N VAL A 15 -41.71 17.36 61.84
CA VAL A 15 -41.67 16.03 61.24
C VAL A 15 -43.10 15.73 60.74
N VAL A 16 -43.26 15.49 59.46
CA VAL A 16 -44.44 14.86 58.90
C VAL A 16 -43.98 13.62 58.14
N ALA A 17 -44.29 12.48 58.68
CA ALA A 17 -44.21 11.20 58.02
C ALA A 17 -45.37 11.10 57.01
N ILE A 18 -45.01 10.91 55.75
CA ILE A 18 -45.97 10.55 54.70
C ILE A 18 -45.47 9.28 54.01
N LEU A 19 -46.40 8.36 53.99
CA LEU A 19 -46.33 7.01 53.42
C LEU A 19 -45.77 6.94 52.04
N ALA A 20 -44.84 5.96 51.84
CA ALA A 20 -44.33 5.54 50.58
C ALA A 20 -45.42 4.92 49.73
N THR A 21 -45.84 5.59 48.66
CA THR A 21 -46.43 4.96 47.49
C THR A 21 -45.34 4.84 46.44
N SER A 22 -45.01 3.62 46.08
CA SER A 22 -44.07 3.27 45.01
C SER A 22 -44.64 3.71 43.68
N CYS A 23 -44.19 4.87 43.17
CA CYS A 23 -44.32 5.22 41.79
C CYS A 23 -42.96 4.93 41.14
N GLY A 24 -42.91 3.85 40.36
CA GLY A 24 -41.74 3.52 39.57
C GLY A 24 -41.36 4.67 38.65
N SER A 25 -40.26 5.34 38.94
CA SER A 25 -39.64 6.24 38.01
C SER A 25 -39.05 5.39 36.87
N LEU A 26 -39.71 5.40 35.74
CA LEU A 26 -39.14 5.06 34.46
C LEU A 26 -38.00 6.09 34.17
N ALA A 27 -36.81 5.85 34.72
CA ALA A 27 -35.63 6.42 34.16
C ALA A 27 -35.52 5.90 32.70
N PRO A 28 -35.32 6.75 31.71
CA PRO A 28 -35.00 6.25 30.37
C PRO A 28 -33.73 5.42 30.53
N ARG A 29 -33.82 4.10 30.38
CA ARG A 29 -32.69 3.27 30.04
C ARG A 29 -32.16 3.86 28.74
N TRP A 30 -31.08 4.60 28.82
CA TRP A 30 -30.22 4.77 27.71
C TRP A 30 -29.84 3.34 27.29
N GLY A 31 -30.44 2.92 26.18
CA GLY A 31 -30.04 1.67 25.57
C GLY A 31 -28.53 1.70 25.49
N GLU A 32 -27.88 0.71 26.08
CA GLU A 32 -26.62 0.27 25.63
C GLU A 32 -26.80 0.15 24.11
N SER A 33 -26.31 1.15 23.37
CA SER A 33 -26.04 0.97 21.98
C SER A 33 -25.15 -0.25 22.02
N GLU A 34 -25.69 -1.39 21.62
CA GLU A 34 -24.87 -2.47 21.11
C GLU A 34 -23.86 -1.75 20.22
N LEU A 35 -22.63 -1.60 20.70
CA LEU A 35 -21.50 -1.54 19.82
C LEU A 35 -21.69 -2.80 18.98
N GLY A 36 -22.36 -2.61 17.84
CA GLY A 36 -22.46 -3.64 16.85
C GLY A 36 -21.03 -4.08 16.65
N SER A 37 -20.70 -5.27 17.15
CA SER A 37 -19.52 -5.95 16.72
C SER A 37 -19.66 -5.93 15.21
N LYS A 38 -18.86 -5.07 14.52
CA LYS A 38 -18.67 -5.25 13.11
C LYS A 38 -18.17 -6.66 13.03
N THR A 39 -19.08 -7.55 12.64
CA THR A 39 -18.72 -8.91 12.26
C THR A 39 -17.57 -8.71 11.30
N PRO A 40 -16.36 -9.20 11.59
CA PRO A 40 -15.23 -8.99 10.68
C PRO A 40 -15.70 -9.43 9.31
N ALA A 41 -15.47 -8.61 8.30
CA ALA A 41 -15.90 -8.87 6.93
C ALA A 41 -15.64 -10.34 6.65
N ASN A 42 -16.70 -11.13 6.51
CA ASN A 42 -16.61 -12.60 6.55
C ASN A 42 -15.80 -13.17 5.38
N LYS A 43 -15.36 -12.29 4.47
CA LYS A 43 -14.72 -12.69 3.23
C LYS A 43 -13.68 -11.64 2.78
N GLN A 44 -12.48 -12.09 2.51
CA GLN A 44 -11.41 -11.28 1.94
C GLN A 44 -11.15 -11.73 0.50
N ILE A 45 -10.77 -10.81 -0.35
CA ILE A 45 -10.40 -11.05 -1.75
C ILE A 45 -8.89 -10.90 -1.88
N LEU A 46 -8.26 -11.83 -2.57
CA LEU A 46 -6.86 -11.76 -2.95
C LEU A 46 -6.76 -11.80 -4.48
N LEU A 47 -6.20 -10.75 -5.07
CA LEU A 47 -5.82 -10.70 -6.48
C LEU A 47 -4.33 -10.98 -6.62
N ILE A 48 -3.97 -11.81 -7.59
CA ILE A 48 -2.58 -12.20 -7.85
C ILE A 48 -2.25 -11.85 -9.30
N GLY A 49 -1.35 -10.89 -9.47
CA GLY A 49 -0.75 -10.58 -10.78
C GLY A 49 0.43 -11.51 -11.06
N THR A 50 0.65 -11.85 -12.31
CA THR A 50 1.65 -12.85 -12.72
C THR A 50 2.45 -12.41 -13.93
N TYR A 51 3.59 -13.07 -14.19
CA TYR A 51 4.20 -13.11 -15.51
C TYR A 51 3.63 -14.28 -16.28
N THR A 52 3.18 -14.03 -17.53
CA THR A 52 2.44 -15.01 -18.33
C THR A 52 3.32 -15.84 -19.28
N ASP A 53 4.62 -15.58 -19.30
CA ASP A 53 5.64 -16.29 -20.09
C ASP A 53 5.93 -17.73 -19.63
N ALA A 54 5.44 -18.10 -18.44
CA ALA A 54 5.71 -19.40 -17.81
C ALA A 54 4.43 -20.17 -17.43
N GLY A 55 3.35 -19.99 -18.20
CA GLY A 55 2.12 -20.78 -18.07
C GLY A 55 1.04 -20.19 -17.18
N SER A 56 1.21 -18.93 -16.70
CA SER A 56 0.11 -18.15 -16.14
C SER A 56 -0.68 -17.44 -17.23
N GLU A 57 -1.94 -17.07 -16.96
CA GLU A 57 -2.85 -16.49 -17.95
C GLU A 57 -3.15 -15.01 -17.67
N GLY A 58 -2.84 -14.51 -16.47
CA GLY A 58 -3.20 -13.14 -16.13
C GLY A 58 -3.33 -12.88 -14.63
N VAL A 59 -4.39 -12.17 -14.22
CA VAL A 59 -4.72 -11.91 -12.82
C VAL A 59 -5.65 -12.99 -12.29
N TYR A 60 -5.21 -13.70 -11.26
CA TYR A 60 -6.04 -14.69 -10.56
C TYR A 60 -6.73 -14.08 -9.35
N SER A 61 -8.02 -14.39 -9.21
CA SER A 61 -8.85 -13.94 -8.09
C SER A 61 -9.18 -15.09 -7.15
N TYR A 62 -8.99 -14.84 -5.85
CA TYR A 62 -9.34 -15.79 -4.79
C TYR A 62 -10.17 -15.10 -3.73
N THR A 63 -11.00 -15.89 -3.05
CA THR A 63 -11.70 -15.46 -1.84
C THR A 63 -11.26 -16.31 -0.65
N LEU A 64 -11.17 -15.66 0.52
CA LEU A 64 -10.93 -16.31 1.80
C LEU A 64 -12.11 -16.00 2.72
N ASP A 65 -12.82 -17.03 3.17
CA ASP A 65 -13.86 -16.89 4.17
C ASP A 65 -13.23 -16.74 5.58
N ALA A 66 -13.88 -15.98 6.47
CA ALA A 66 -13.41 -15.85 7.84
C ALA A 66 -13.30 -17.23 8.51
N GLY A 67 -12.13 -17.55 9.03
CA GLY A 67 -11.83 -18.84 9.65
C GLY A 67 -11.47 -19.95 8.67
N SER A 68 -11.63 -19.79 7.35
CA SER A 68 -11.10 -20.72 6.35
C SER A 68 -9.63 -20.43 6.09
N ARG A 69 -8.82 -21.50 6.09
CA ARG A 69 -7.41 -21.44 5.69
C ARG A 69 -7.18 -21.88 4.25
N VAL A 70 -8.26 -22.05 3.48
CA VAL A 70 -8.20 -22.50 2.09
C VAL A 70 -8.72 -21.39 1.17
N PRO A 71 -7.85 -20.69 0.44
CA PRO A 71 -8.26 -19.73 -0.57
C PRO A 71 -9.03 -20.44 -1.70
N LYS A 72 -10.19 -19.90 -2.07
CA LYS A 72 -11.03 -20.42 -3.15
C LYS A 72 -10.83 -19.61 -4.40
N HIS A 73 -10.39 -20.22 -5.50
CA HIS A 73 -10.31 -19.58 -6.80
C HIS A 73 -11.71 -19.16 -7.29
N THR A 74 -11.85 -17.93 -7.75
CA THR A 74 -13.14 -17.36 -8.18
C THR A 74 -13.14 -16.84 -9.61
N GLY A 75 -11.96 -16.62 -10.20
CA GLY A 75 -11.86 -16.19 -11.59
C GLY A 75 -10.43 -15.90 -12.02
N THR A 76 -10.25 -15.88 -13.34
CA THR A 76 -9.02 -15.46 -14.00
C THR A 76 -9.36 -14.35 -14.99
N PHE A 77 -8.67 -13.23 -14.87
CA PHE A 77 -8.73 -12.14 -15.85
C PHE A 77 -7.53 -12.29 -16.79
N VAL A 78 -7.79 -12.75 -17.99
CA VAL A 78 -6.75 -13.02 -19.00
C VAL A 78 -6.20 -11.70 -19.52
N THR A 79 -4.91 -11.47 -19.28
CA THR A 79 -4.19 -10.27 -19.73
C THR A 79 -2.69 -10.54 -19.67
N PRO A 80 -1.87 -10.02 -20.60
CA PRO A 80 -0.43 -10.32 -20.62
C PRO A 80 0.32 -9.62 -19.49
N ASN A 81 1.20 -10.35 -18.84
CA ASN A 81 2.16 -9.87 -17.82
C ASN A 81 1.60 -8.80 -16.87
N PRO A 82 0.49 -9.07 -16.11
CA PRO A 82 -0.01 -8.13 -15.10
C PRO A 82 0.92 -8.12 -13.88
N SER A 83 2.06 -7.48 -13.99
CA SER A 83 3.13 -7.54 -12.98
C SER A 83 2.88 -6.62 -11.78
N PHE A 84 2.01 -5.61 -11.92
CA PHE A 84 1.63 -4.68 -10.84
C PHE A 84 0.18 -4.23 -10.96
N LEU A 85 -0.49 -4.09 -9.82
CA LEU A 85 -1.90 -3.70 -9.72
C LEU A 85 -2.08 -2.50 -8.79
N ALA A 86 -3.00 -1.60 -9.13
CA ALA A 86 -3.41 -0.50 -8.26
C ALA A 86 -4.94 -0.48 -8.13
N LEU A 87 -5.47 -0.36 -6.92
CA LEU A 87 -6.90 -0.34 -6.63
C LEU A 87 -7.40 1.09 -6.39
N ASP A 88 -8.37 1.53 -7.19
CA ASP A 88 -9.23 2.65 -6.84
C ASP A 88 -10.44 2.12 -6.08
N ARG A 89 -10.42 2.24 -4.75
CA ARG A 89 -11.48 1.73 -3.88
C ARG A 89 -12.82 2.43 -4.12
N ALA A 90 -12.78 3.73 -4.40
CA ALA A 90 -14.00 4.53 -4.59
C ALA A 90 -14.78 4.12 -5.83
N LYS A 91 -14.07 3.69 -6.88
CA LYS A 91 -14.66 3.25 -8.15
C LYS A 91 -14.77 1.73 -8.26
N SER A 92 -14.20 0.97 -7.32
CA SER A 92 -14.05 -0.49 -7.44
C SER A 92 -13.33 -0.88 -8.74
N VAL A 93 -12.28 -0.16 -9.10
CA VAL A 93 -11.50 -0.36 -10.33
C VAL A 93 -10.09 -0.77 -10.00
N VAL A 94 -9.59 -1.78 -10.68
CA VAL A 94 -8.19 -2.22 -10.64
C VAL A 94 -7.50 -1.77 -11.91
N TYR A 95 -6.45 -0.99 -11.76
CA TYR A 95 -5.53 -0.65 -12.84
C TYR A 95 -4.36 -1.63 -12.84
N ILE A 96 -3.96 -2.06 -14.02
CA ILE A 96 -3.02 -3.17 -14.25
C ILE A 96 -1.89 -2.67 -15.14
N ALA A 97 -0.66 -2.82 -14.71
CA ALA A 97 0.52 -2.66 -15.57
C ALA A 97 0.76 -3.96 -16.35
N ASN A 98 0.64 -3.90 -17.67
CA ASN A 98 0.97 -4.99 -18.57
C ASN A 98 2.44 -4.85 -19.00
N GLU A 99 3.33 -5.48 -18.24
CA GLU A 99 4.80 -5.35 -18.38
C GLU A 99 5.29 -6.06 -19.64
N GLN A 100 5.25 -5.35 -20.76
CA GLN A 100 5.69 -5.81 -22.07
C GLN A 100 6.62 -4.79 -22.68
N ASP A 101 7.60 -5.25 -23.51
CA ASP A 101 8.50 -4.35 -24.24
C ASP A 101 7.83 -3.78 -25.49
N GLU A 102 7.01 -4.59 -26.15
CA GLU A 102 6.22 -4.17 -27.31
C GLU A 102 4.74 -4.22 -26.98
N GLY A 103 3.99 -3.21 -27.44
CA GLY A 103 2.56 -3.11 -27.13
C GLY A 103 2.25 -2.90 -25.64
N ALA A 104 3.18 -2.31 -24.90
CA ALA A 104 3.03 -2.04 -23.46
C ALA A 104 1.79 -1.21 -23.15
N MET A 105 0.95 -1.68 -22.23
CA MET A 105 -0.34 -1.06 -21.89
C MET A 105 -0.54 -0.92 -20.40
N ALA A 106 -1.43 -0.01 -20.04
CA ALA A 106 -2.16 -0.01 -18.78
C ALA A 106 -3.60 -0.46 -19.07
N THR A 107 -4.11 -1.40 -18.28
CA THR A 107 -5.47 -1.91 -18.38
C THR A 107 -6.30 -1.49 -17.18
N SER A 108 -7.52 -1.03 -17.41
CA SER A 108 -8.53 -0.74 -16.39
C SER A 108 -9.57 -1.86 -16.36
N ALA A 109 -9.88 -2.37 -15.17
CA ALA A 109 -10.84 -3.44 -14.96
C ALA A 109 -11.74 -3.16 -13.76
N LEU A 110 -13.06 -3.37 -13.94
CA LEU A 110 -14.04 -3.29 -12.86
C LEU A 110 -13.92 -4.53 -11.96
N LEU A 111 -13.86 -4.31 -10.65
CA LEU A 111 -13.79 -5.35 -9.64
C LEU A 111 -15.20 -5.64 -9.07
N ASP A 112 -15.67 -6.87 -9.20
CA ASP A 112 -16.81 -7.34 -8.42
C ASP A 112 -16.34 -7.65 -6.98
N THR A 113 -16.64 -6.76 -6.05
CA THR A 113 -16.22 -6.85 -4.65
C THR A 113 -16.85 -8.02 -3.88
N ARG A 114 -17.82 -8.73 -4.46
CA ARG A 114 -18.45 -9.92 -3.85
C ARG A 114 -17.62 -11.19 -4.05
N ASN A 115 -16.86 -11.27 -5.13
CA ASN A 115 -16.15 -12.48 -5.52
C ASN A 115 -14.73 -12.26 -6.08
N GLY A 116 -14.32 -11.00 -6.27
CA GLY A 116 -13.01 -10.63 -6.78
C GLY A 116 -12.86 -10.73 -8.30
N ARG A 117 -13.91 -11.07 -9.05
CA ARG A 117 -13.82 -11.16 -10.52
C ARG A 117 -13.57 -9.79 -11.12
N LEU A 118 -12.71 -9.75 -12.13
CA LEU A 118 -12.41 -8.57 -12.92
C LEU A 118 -13.12 -8.63 -14.27
N SER A 119 -13.62 -7.47 -14.71
CA SER A 119 -14.20 -7.28 -16.04
C SER A 119 -13.53 -6.10 -16.72
N ALA A 120 -13.04 -6.26 -17.94
CA ALA A 120 -12.35 -5.19 -18.66
C ALA A 120 -13.23 -3.94 -18.82
N ILE A 121 -12.63 -2.78 -18.57
CA ILE A 121 -13.21 -1.48 -18.92
C ILE A 121 -12.53 -1.01 -20.21
N ASN A 122 -11.23 -0.69 -20.16
CA ASN A 122 -10.44 -0.34 -21.34
C ASN A 122 -8.94 -0.56 -21.10
N SER A 123 -8.16 -0.37 -22.15
CA SER A 123 -6.70 -0.34 -22.09
C SER A 123 -6.16 0.85 -22.87
N ALA A 124 -5.02 1.40 -22.45
CA ALA A 124 -4.32 2.47 -23.11
C ALA A 124 -2.82 2.17 -23.20
N TYR A 125 -2.19 2.54 -24.32
CA TYR A 125 -0.74 2.37 -24.48
C TYR A 125 0.03 3.25 -23.51
N THR A 126 1.10 2.72 -22.91
CA THR A 126 1.97 3.50 -22.01
C THR A 126 2.97 4.37 -22.77
N LEU A 127 3.13 4.17 -24.08
CA LEU A 127 4.15 4.81 -24.92
C LEU A 127 5.61 4.57 -24.47
N GLY A 128 5.80 3.90 -23.36
CA GLY A 128 7.07 3.43 -22.83
C GLY A 128 7.10 1.91 -22.74
N LYS A 129 8.31 1.30 -22.73
CA LYS A 129 8.49 -0.15 -22.63
C LYS A 129 8.51 -0.62 -21.18
N GLY A 130 8.05 -1.84 -20.94
CA GLY A 130 8.14 -2.52 -19.65
C GLY A 130 7.56 -1.73 -18.48
N PRO A 131 6.24 -1.41 -18.47
CA PRO A 131 5.61 -0.75 -17.31
C PRO A 131 5.63 -1.71 -16.11
N ALA A 132 6.60 -1.55 -15.22
CA ALA A 132 6.81 -2.41 -14.06
C ALA A 132 6.02 -1.95 -12.81
N TYR A 133 5.37 -0.81 -12.88
CA TYR A 133 4.59 -0.23 -11.79
C TYR A 133 3.42 0.58 -12.31
N ILE A 134 2.31 0.55 -11.57
CA ILE A 134 1.16 1.41 -11.80
C ILE A 134 0.61 1.92 -10.47
N ALA A 135 0.22 3.19 -10.42
CA ALA A 135 -0.40 3.80 -9.25
C ALA A 135 -1.57 4.69 -9.63
N THR A 136 -2.49 4.89 -8.69
CA THR A 136 -3.60 5.85 -8.80
C THR A 136 -3.59 6.81 -7.63
N ASN A 137 -4.00 8.06 -7.85
CA ASN A 137 -4.27 9.01 -6.77
C ASN A 137 -5.66 8.80 -6.13
N GLY A 138 -6.43 7.79 -6.56
CA GLY A 138 -7.79 7.49 -6.09
C GLY A 138 -8.83 8.53 -6.51
N LYS A 139 -8.50 9.42 -7.44
CA LYS A 139 -9.39 10.49 -7.93
C LYS A 139 -9.51 10.45 -9.46
N ASP A 140 -8.56 11.01 -10.14
CA ASP A 140 -8.61 11.33 -11.56
C ASP A 140 -7.32 11.02 -12.33
N LYS A 141 -6.30 10.46 -11.67
CA LYS A 141 -5.00 10.19 -12.29
C LYS A 141 -4.52 8.76 -12.02
N VAL A 142 -3.94 8.18 -13.05
CA VAL A 142 -3.17 6.93 -13.00
C VAL A 142 -1.81 7.20 -13.64
N VAL A 143 -0.76 6.62 -13.09
CA VAL A 143 0.60 6.73 -13.62
C VAL A 143 1.24 5.36 -13.75
N THR A 144 1.96 5.13 -14.85
CA THR A 144 2.87 3.97 -15.00
C THR A 144 4.31 4.41 -14.92
N ALA A 145 5.16 3.58 -14.31
CA ALA A 145 6.62 3.68 -14.42
C ALA A 145 7.08 2.64 -15.43
N ASN A 146 7.59 3.11 -16.57
CA ASN A 146 7.99 2.29 -17.72
C ASN A 146 9.49 2.00 -17.61
N TYR A 147 9.82 0.94 -16.89
CA TYR A 147 11.20 0.55 -16.56
C TYR A 147 12.09 0.40 -17.78
N GLY A 148 11.63 -0.36 -18.78
CA GLY A 148 12.39 -0.60 -20.01
C GLY A 148 12.50 0.64 -20.89
N GLY A 149 11.54 1.57 -20.79
CA GLY A 149 11.48 2.79 -21.58
C GLY A 149 12.13 4.02 -20.95
N GLY A 150 12.55 3.95 -19.67
CA GLY A 150 13.11 5.10 -18.94
C GLY A 150 12.15 6.27 -18.78
N SER A 151 10.85 6.00 -18.64
CA SER A 151 9.82 7.02 -18.70
C SER A 151 8.68 6.77 -17.71
N ILE A 152 7.84 7.76 -17.54
CA ILE A 152 6.51 7.62 -16.89
C ILE A 152 5.43 8.03 -17.88
N THR A 153 4.22 7.49 -17.70
CA THR A 153 3.03 7.93 -18.43
C THR A 153 1.91 8.21 -17.47
N LEU A 154 1.38 9.43 -17.49
CA LEU A 154 0.24 9.84 -16.69
C LEU A 154 -1.02 9.79 -17.56
N PHE A 155 -2.06 9.14 -17.04
CA PHE A 155 -3.39 9.04 -17.64
C PHE A 155 -4.38 9.84 -16.81
N GLU A 156 -5.28 10.54 -17.48
CA GLU A 156 -6.51 11.01 -16.86
C GLU A 156 -7.50 9.87 -16.71
N VAL A 157 -8.30 9.90 -15.66
CA VAL A 157 -9.29 8.85 -15.37
C VAL A 157 -10.65 9.48 -15.17
N ASN A 158 -11.64 9.02 -15.89
CA ASN A 158 -13.01 9.49 -15.76
C ASN A 158 -13.76 8.84 -14.56
N ALA A 159 -15.00 9.26 -14.34
CA ALA A 159 -15.82 8.76 -13.25
C ALA A 159 -16.12 7.24 -13.31
N LYS A 160 -16.01 6.62 -14.50
CA LYS A 160 -16.19 5.17 -14.69
C LYS A 160 -14.90 4.37 -14.50
N GLY A 161 -13.76 5.05 -14.28
CA GLY A 161 -12.47 4.42 -14.16
C GLY A 161 -11.80 4.11 -15.50
N GLU A 162 -12.31 4.63 -16.63
CA GLU A 162 -11.67 4.50 -17.93
C GLU A 162 -10.39 5.33 -17.97
N LEU A 163 -9.32 4.73 -18.49
CA LEU A 163 -8.07 5.40 -18.80
C LEU A 163 -8.25 6.28 -20.04
N GLY A 164 -7.89 7.54 -19.95
CA GLY A 164 -7.81 8.46 -21.10
C GLY A 164 -6.62 8.16 -22.01
N ALA A 165 -6.38 9.05 -22.97
CA ALA A 165 -5.22 8.99 -23.84
C ALA A 165 -3.91 9.15 -23.07
N SER A 166 -2.80 8.67 -23.63
CA SER A 166 -1.45 8.74 -23.05
C SER A 166 -0.80 10.10 -23.36
N ASP A 167 -1.50 11.19 -23.11
CA ASP A 167 -1.08 12.54 -23.52
C ASP A 167 0.18 13.04 -22.77
N TRP A 168 0.46 12.44 -21.60
CA TRP A 168 1.54 12.87 -20.73
C TRP A 168 2.57 11.76 -20.55
N HIS A 169 3.37 11.55 -21.58
CA HIS A 169 4.53 10.65 -21.57
C HIS A 169 5.81 11.46 -21.33
N ILE A 170 6.57 11.14 -20.26
CA ILE A 170 7.75 11.89 -19.85
C ILE A 170 8.94 10.96 -19.77
N VAL A 171 9.96 11.20 -20.58
CA VAL A 171 11.27 10.55 -20.50
C VAL A 171 12.06 11.20 -19.37
N LEU A 172 12.58 10.38 -18.43
CA LEU A 172 13.15 10.88 -17.17
C LEU A 172 14.62 11.24 -17.23
N GLY A 173 15.37 10.64 -18.12
CA GLY A 173 16.80 10.84 -18.19
C GLY A 173 17.39 10.35 -19.51
N GLU A 174 18.67 9.99 -19.48
CA GLU A 174 19.34 9.42 -20.63
C GLU A 174 18.77 8.07 -21.01
N VAL A 175 18.48 7.87 -22.29
CA VAL A 175 17.95 6.60 -22.83
C VAL A 175 18.94 5.47 -22.56
N GLY A 176 18.45 4.37 -21.99
CA GLY A 176 19.26 3.21 -21.61
C GLY A 176 19.97 3.34 -20.26
N VAL A 177 19.85 4.49 -19.58
CA VAL A 177 20.34 4.71 -18.22
C VAL A 177 19.18 4.78 -17.24
N SER A 178 18.16 5.53 -17.56
CA SER A 178 16.96 5.70 -16.71
C SER A 178 16.10 4.42 -16.69
N HIS A 179 15.75 3.96 -15.49
CA HIS A 179 14.93 2.78 -15.23
C HIS A 179 14.00 3.03 -14.05
N PRO A 180 12.93 3.85 -14.21
CA PRO A 180 11.97 4.10 -13.14
C PRO A 180 11.25 2.81 -12.77
N HIS A 181 11.23 2.48 -11.46
CA HIS A 181 10.69 1.20 -11.00
C HIS A 181 9.45 1.33 -10.09
N ALA A 182 9.11 2.54 -9.72
CA ALA A 182 7.86 2.85 -9.01
C ALA A 182 7.44 4.29 -9.28
N ALA A 183 6.20 4.59 -8.93
CA ALA A 183 5.64 5.94 -8.94
C ALA A 183 4.65 6.07 -7.79
N LEU A 184 4.91 6.96 -6.85
CA LEU A 184 4.12 7.14 -5.63
C LEU A 184 3.50 8.53 -5.60
N PHE A 185 2.17 8.61 -5.62
CA PHE A 185 1.49 9.85 -5.27
C PHE A 185 1.63 10.11 -3.77
N SER A 186 1.92 11.37 -3.40
CA SER A 186 1.81 11.79 -1.99
C SER A 186 0.37 11.62 -1.48
N PRO A 187 0.13 11.48 -0.17
CA PRO A 187 -1.20 11.26 0.37
C PRO A 187 -2.23 12.36 0.02
N ASN A 188 -1.77 13.59 -0.24
CA ASN A 188 -2.63 14.70 -0.68
C ASN A 188 -2.89 14.69 -2.21
N GLY A 189 -2.17 13.84 -2.96
CA GLY A 189 -2.28 13.68 -4.41
C GLY A 189 -1.67 14.83 -5.24
N LYS A 190 -0.93 15.74 -4.62
CA LYS A 190 -0.35 16.91 -5.30
C LYS A 190 1.07 16.70 -5.79
N GLU A 191 1.69 15.61 -5.40
CA GLU A 191 3.08 15.30 -5.71
C GLU A 191 3.21 13.85 -6.18
N LEU A 192 4.20 13.59 -7.00
CA LEU A 192 4.56 12.27 -7.46
C LEU A 192 6.07 12.07 -7.28
N PHE A 193 6.44 10.96 -6.64
CA PHE A 193 7.83 10.55 -6.44
C PHE A 193 8.12 9.31 -7.26
N VAL A 194 9.18 9.36 -8.06
CA VAL A 194 9.55 8.29 -8.99
C VAL A 194 11.00 7.86 -8.73
N PRO A 195 11.22 6.77 -7.99
CA PRO A 195 12.56 6.18 -7.86
C PRO A 195 12.99 5.60 -9.19
N ASP A 196 14.17 6.02 -9.63
CA ASP A 196 14.81 5.58 -10.86
C ASP A 196 16.06 4.76 -10.53
N LEU A 197 15.96 3.47 -10.76
CA LEU A 197 16.96 2.47 -10.42
C LEU A 197 18.26 2.66 -11.21
N GLY A 198 18.16 3.13 -12.44
CA GLY A 198 19.31 3.33 -13.30
C GLY A 198 20.02 4.66 -13.06
N ALA A 199 19.26 5.71 -12.78
CA ALA A 199 19.78 7.06 -12.55
C ALA A 199 20.22 7.32 -11.11
N ASP A 200 19.99 6.40 -10.17
CA ASP A 200 20.24 6.58 -8.72
C ASP A 200 19.55 7.82 -8.15
N LYS A 201 18.30 8.06 -8.56
CA LYS A 201 17.51 9.26 -8.17
C LYS A 201 16.12 8.90 -7.75
N VAL A 202 15.52 9.80 -6.97
CA VAL A 202 14.06 9.88 -6.79
C VAL A 202 13.63 11.19 -7.45
N PHE A 203 13.00 11.10 -8.62
CA PHE A 203 12.43 12.27 -9.28
C PHE A 203 11.21 12.75 -8.52
N HIS A 204 11.02 14.07 -8.45
CA HIS A 204 9.85 14.73 -7.89
C HIS A 204 9.09 15.45 -8.99
N PHE A 205 7.75 15.33 -8.95
CA PHE A 205 6.85 16.03 -9.84
C PHE A 205 5.72 16.67 -9.04
N ASN A 206 5.30 17.87 -9.48
CA ASN A 206 4.08 18.52 -9.02
C ASN A 206 2.89 18.04 -9.87
N ILE A 207 1.79 17.70 -9.23
CA ILE A 207 0.53 17.31 -9.85
C ILE A 207 -0.50 18.40 -9.62
N ASN A 208 -1.04 18.95 -10.71
CA ASN A 208 -2.11 19.93 -10.67
C ASN A 208 -3.16 19.60 -11.74
N SER A 209 -4.25 18.99 -11.33
CA SER A 209 -5.32 18.55 -12.25
C SER A 209 -6.02 19.67 -13.01
N THR A 210 -5.81 20.93 -12.62
CA THR A 210 -6.41 22.11 -13.30
C THR A 210 -5.46 22.80 -14.27
N SER A 211 -4.18 22.38 -14.32
CA SER A 211 -3.19 22.94 -15.26
C SER A 211 -3.03 22.07 -16.50
N ASN A 212 -2.45 22.64 -17.54
CA ASN A 212 -2.06 21.94 -18.75
C ASN A 212 -0.61 22.31 -19.09
N PRO A 213 0.36 21.40 -18.88
CA PRO A 213 0.24 20.01 -18.43
C PRO A 213 -0.18 19.86 -16.94
N PRO A 214 -0.87 18.76 -16.59
CA PRO A 214 -1.28 18.48 -15.22
C PRO A 214 -0.13 17.95 -14.34
N ILE A 215 1.04 17.73 -14.93
CA ILE A 215 2.26 17.25 -14.30
C ILE A 215 3.45 18.10 -14.76
N THR A 216 4.26 18.55 -13.81
CA THR A 216 5.50 19.28 -14.09
C THR A 216 6.63 18.72 -13.24
N ILE A 217 7.88 18.75 -13.79
CA ILE A 217 9.05 18.36 -13.00
C ILE A 217 9.19 19.35 -11.84
N GLY A 218 9.30 18.81 -10.62
CA GLY A 218 9.59 19.56 -9.42
C GLY A 218 11.09 19.82 -9.27
N GLU A 219 11.43 20.84 -8.50
CA GLU A 219 12.82 21.25 -8.27
C GLU A 219 13.58 20.28 -7.33
N ASN A 220 12.85 19.44 -6.57
CA ASN A 220 13.35 18.64 -5.45
C ASN A 220 13.71 17.20 -5.83
N THR A 221 14.26 16.96 -7.02
CA THR A 221 14.79 15.63 -7.37
C THR A 221 15.91 15.23 -6.41
N LYS A 222 15.77 14.07 -5.75
CA LYS A 222 16.73 13.57 -4.77
C LYS A 222 17.75 12.65 -5.40
N ASN A 223 19.03 13.02 -5.34
CA ASN A 223 20.13 12.13 -5.68
C ASN A 223 20.44 11.18 -4.52
N LEU A 224 20.65 9.91 -4.83
CA LEU A 224 21.13 8.88 -3.93
C LEU A 224 22.58 8.51 -4.23
N PRO A 225 23.27 7.78 -3.35
CA PRO A 225 24.63 7.32 -3.66
C PRO A 225 24.68 6.49 -4.94
N THR A 226 25.74 6.65 -5.71
CA THR A 226 25.92 5.95 -6.99
C THR A 226 25.90 4.43 -6.82
N GLY A 227 25.18 3.74 -7.69
CA GLY A 227 25.09 2.29 -7.75
C GLY A 227 24.13 1.65 -6.75
N VAL A 228 23.32 2.45 -6.00
CA VAL A 228 22.36 1.87 -5.05
C VAL A 228 21.09 1.37 -5.72
N GLY A 229 20.64 2.00 -6.81
CA GLY A 229 19.44 1.61 -7.55
C GLY A 229 18.17 1.70 -6.73
N PRO A 230 17.62 2.90 -6.47
CA PRO A 230 16.34 3.03 -5.77
C PRO A 230 15.23 2.37 -6.57
N ARG A 231 14.44 1.50 -5.90
CA ARG A 231 13.45 0.67 -6.57
C ARG A 231 12.01 1.06 -6.23
N HIS A 232 11.65 0.94 -4.97
CA HIS A 232 10.32 1.31 -4.48
C HIS A 232 10.42 2.38 -3.40
N ILE A 233 9.40 3.22 -3.33
CA ILE A 233 9.23 4.25 -2.32
C ILE A 233 7.84 4.14 -1.69
N ILE A 234 7.74 4.35 -0.40
CA ILE A 234 6.47 4.49 0.31
C ILE A 234 6.52 5.69 1.25
N MET A 235 5.36 6.20 1.63
CA MET A 235 5.22 7.22 2.67
C MET A 235 4.36 6.72 3.82
N ASP A 236 4.51 7.32 5.00
CA ASP A 236 3.54 7.17 6.06
C ASP A 236 2.18 7.81 5.66
N LYS A 237 1.11 7.47 6.38
CA LYS A 237 -0.26 7.90 6.02
C LYS A 237 -0.47 9.41 5.97
N VAL A 238 0.37 10.17 6.68
CA VAL A 238 0.29 11.64 6.71
C VAL A 238 1.27 12.30 5.76
N GLY A 239 2.13 11.52 5.10
CA GLY A 239 3.11 12.00 4.13
C GLY A 239 4.31 12.71 4.77
N LYS A 240 4.58 12.49 6.07
CA LYS A 240 5.69 13.13 6.76
C LYS A 240 7.03 12.42 6.55
N HIS A 241 7.00 11.09 6.47
CA HIS A 241 8.21 10.30 6.27
C HIS A 241 8.11 9.44 5.03
N ALA A 242 9.19 9.40 4.26
CA ALA A 242 9.33 8.56 3.08
C ALA A 242 10.45 7.52 3.28
N TYR A 243 10.22 6.32 2.72
CA TYR A 243 11.12 5.18 2.83
C TYR A 243 11.40 4.62 1.45
N VAL A 244 12.67 4.50 1.09
CA VAL A 244 13.12 3.99 -0.22
C VAL A 244 13.94 2.72 -0.02
N ILE A 245 13.57 1.65 -0.71
CA ILE A 245 14.38 0.44 -0.80
C ILE A 245 15.29 0.54 -2.03
N ALA A 246 16.58 0.25 -1.81
CA ALA A 246 17.54 0.09 -2.89
C ALA A 246 17.54 -1.35 -3.42
N GLU A 247 17.58 -1.54 -4.75
CA GLU A 247 17.68 -2.87 -5.35
C GLU A 247 19.11 -3.38 -5.34
N LYS A 248 20.06 -2.58 -5.86
CA LYS A 248 21.44 -3.01 -6.12
C LYS A 248 22.33 -3.02 -4.87
N SER A 249 21.85 -2.49 -3.76
CA SER A 249 22.55 -2.53 -2.48
C SER A 249 21.60 -2.89 -1.34
N PRO A 250 22.06 -3.61 -0.30
CA PRO A 250 21.23 -3.97 0.84
C PRO A 250 21.02 -2.76 1.78
N LYS A 251 20.33 -1.73 1.29
CA LYS A 251 20.11 -0.46 2.00
C LYS A 251 18.67 0.01 1.93
N LEU A 252 18.26 0.71 3.00
CA LEU A 252 17.06 1.53 3.04
C LEU A 252 17.44 2.97 3.33
N PHE A 253 16.74 3.90 2.70
CA PHE A 253 16.88 5.33 2.93
C PHE A 253 15.59 5.86 3.55
N VAL A 254 15.73 6.62 4.62
CA VAL A 254 14.63 7.26 5.35
C VAL A 254 14.75 8.76 5.21
N PHE A 255 13.65 9.40 4.85
CA PHE A 255 13.57 10.83 4.64
C PHE A 255 12.44 11.46 5.45
N GLU A 256 12.63 12.67 5.92
CA GLU A 256 11.56 13.59 6.24
C GLU A 256 11.11 14.26 4.94
N HIS A 257 9.80 14.24 4.71
CA HIS A 257 9.19 14.88 3.54
C HIS A 257 8.55 16.20 3.95
N ASN A 258 8.83 17.25 3.20
CA ASN A 258 8.21 18.55 3.33
C ASN A 258 8.15 19.25 1.98
N ASP A 259 6.96 19.44 1.44
CA ASP A 259 6.70 20.18 0.20
C ASP A 259 7.63 19.76 -0.95
N GLY A 260 7.63 18.46 -1.26
CA GLY A 260 8.44 17.84 -2.32
C GLY A 260 9.89 17.53 -1.94
N ASP A 261 10.46 18.17 -0.93
CA ASP A 261 11.83 17.87 -0.50
C ASP A 261 11.89 16.59 0.35
N LEU A 262 12.88 15.77 0.07
CA LEU A 262 13.22 14.56 0.80
C LEU A 262 14.52 14.79 1.59
N LYS A 263 14.39 15.25 2.83
CA LYS A 263 15.52 15.49 3.72
C LYS A 263 16.00 14.18 4.36
N PRO A 264 17.27 13.78 4.21
CA PRO A 264 17.76 12.53 4.77
C PRO A 264 17.68 12.49 6.30
N ILE A 265 17.12 11.40 6.86
CA ILE A 265 17.08 11.12 8.30
C ILE A 265 18.02 9.96 8.65
N GLN A 266 18.00 8.89 7.84
CA GLN A 266 18.73 7.67 8.16
C GLN A 266 19.02 6.87 6.88
N GLU A 267 20.23 6.29 6.83
CA GLU A 267 20.58 5.17 5.94
C GLU A 267 20.68 3.92 6.81
N VAL A 268 19.97 2.86 6.43
CA VAL A 268 19.96 1.57 7.14
C VAL A 268 20.69 0.55 6.28
N ALA A 269 21.86 0.11 6.71
CA ALA A 269 22.55 -1.01 6.09
C ALA A 269 21.94 -2.34 6.58
N LEU A 270 21.54 -3.19 5.65
CA LEU A 270 20.93 -4.50 5.96
C LEU A 270 22.04 -5.57 6.06
N GLN A 271 21.95 -6.37 7.11
CA GLN A 271 22.85 -7.52 7.32
C GLN A 271 22.41 -8.70 6.43
N LEU A 272 22.60 -8.57 5.12
CA LEU A 272 22.23 -9.58 4.12
C LEU A 272 23.48 -10.08 3.38
N PRO A 273 23.46 -11.33 2.85
CA PRO A 273 24.54 -11.83 2.01
C PRO A 273 24.80 -10.95 0.79
N SER A 274 26.04 -10.99 0.30
CA SER A 274 26.42 -10.30 -0.95
C SER A 274 25.54 -10.78 -2.11
N GLY A 275 25.16 -9.87 -2.99
CA GLY A 275 24.28 -10.13 -4.12
C GLY A 275 22.79 -10.14 -3.77
N SER A 276 22.42 -9.85 -2.51
CA SER A 276 21.00 -9.67 -2.16
C SER A 276 20.44 -8.41 -2.80
N LEU A 277 19.33 -8.57 -3.52
CA LEU A 277 18.61 -7.49 -4.20
C LEU A 277 17.34 -7.11 -3.45
N GLY A 278 17.12 -5.81 -3.21
CA GLY A 278 15.87 -5.31 -2.65
C GLY A 278 14.72 -5.40 -3.65
N GLN A 279 13.52 -5.78 -3.20
CA GLN A 279 12.37 -5.94 -4.09
C GLN A 279 11.21 -5.02 -3.70
N HIS A 280 10.52 -5.31 -2.63
CA HIS A 280 9.33 -4.57 -2.23
C HIS A 280 9.46 -4.01 -0.81
N ILE A 281 8.71 -2.95 -0.53
CA ILE A 281 8.66 -2.27 0.76
C ILE A 281 7.21 -1.93 1.09
N ALA A 282 6.78 -2.18 2.32
CA ALA A 282 5.46 -1.78 2.81
C ALA A 282 5.47 -1.47 4.30
N LEU A 283 4.63 -0.52 4.72
CA LEU A 283 4.29 -0.27 6.12
C LEU A 283 3.13 -1.16 6.54
N SER A 284 3.13 -1.60 7.80
CA SER A 284 1.93 -2.16 8.40
C SER A 284 0.83 -1.10 8.48
N GLU A 285 -0.44 -1.52 8.48
CA GLU A 285 -1.61 -0.64 8.48
C GLU A 285 -1.63 0.32 9.69
N ASP A 286 -1.11 -0.13 10.84
CA ASP A 286 -0.95 0.67 12.06
C ASP A 286 0.29 1.59 12.06
N GLY A 287 1.11 1.56 11.00
CA GLY A 287 2.33 2.36 10.85
C GLY A 287 3.45 2.04 11.85
N LYS A 288 3.34 0.93 12.60
CA LYS A 288 4.33 0.58 13.63
C LYS A 288 5.54 -0.18 13.09
N TYR A 289 5.36 -0.87 11.97
CA TYR A 289 6.39 -1.71 11.37
C TYR A 289 6.50 -1.48 9.88
N LEU A 290 7.72 -1.58 9.40
CA LEU A 290 8.07 -1.55 7.98
C LEU A 290 8.67 -2.90 7.61
N TYR A 291 8.33 -3.38 6.42
CA TYR A 291 8.78 -4.67 5.89
C TYR A 291 9.41 -4.48 4.53
N THR A 292 10.47 -5.26 4.26
CA THR A 292 11.11 -5.27 2.94
C THR A 292 11.39 -6.69 2.50
N SER A 293 11.16 -7.00 1.22
CA SER A 293 11.55 -8.28 0.65
C SER A 293 12.87 -8.20 -0.11
N HIS A 294 13.63 -9.30 -0.07
CA HIS A 294 14.94 -9.40 -0.71
C HIS A 294 15.09 -10.74 -1.41
N THR A 295 15.85 -10.74 -2.50
CA THR A 295 16.06 -11.92 -3.35
C THR A 295 17.54 -12.11 -3.70
N ASP A 296 17.84 -13.13 -4.47
CA ASP A 296 19.12 -13.58 -4.98
C ASP A 296 20.10 -14.02 -3.87
N GLY A 297 20.80 -13.16 -3.18
CA GLY A 297 21.65 -13.55 -2.05
C GLY A 297 20.87 -14.07 -0.83
N ALA A 298 19.61 -13.64 -0.65
CA ALA A 298 18.73 -14.06 0.43
C ALA A 298 17.26 -13.96 0.02
N HIS A 299 16.45 -14.96 0.35
CA HIS A 299 15.01 -14.95 0.15
C HIS A 299 14.31 -14.67 1.47
N VAL A 300 14.21 -13.40 1.84
CA VAL A 300 13.76 -12.98 3.17
C VAL A 300 12.83 -11.78 3.13
N ILE A 301 12.02 -11.66 4.18
CA ILE A 301 11.36 -10.43 4.60
C ILE A 301 12.11 -9.88 5.82
N SER A 302 12.71 -8.70 5.70
CA SER A 302 13.28 -7.97 6.85
C SER A 302 12.21 -7.11 7.52
N ILE A 303 12.27 -7.00 8.85
CA ILE A 303 11.22 -6.40 9.68
C ILE A 303 11.83 -5.31 10.53
N PHE A 304 11.25 -4.12 10.48
CA PHE A 304 11.72 -2.94 11.21
C PHE A 304 10.59 -2.35 12.05
N LYS A 305 10.91 -1.99 13.27
CA LYS A 305 10.08 -1.10 14.08
C LYS A 305 10.28 0.33 13.62
N VAL A 306 9.18 1.06 13.46
CA VAL A 306 9.16 2.48 13.07
C VAL A 306 8.99 3.34 14.31
N ASP A 307 9.90 4.27 14.54
CA ASP A 307 9.64 5.40 15.42
C ASP A 307 8.78 6.43 14.67
N ARG A 308 7.49 6.46 14.97
CA ARG A 308 6.51 7.30 14.27
C ARG A 308 6.75 8.80 14.41
N SER A 309 7.52 9.23 15.42
CA SER A 309 7.83 10.64 15.64
C SER A 309 8.95 11.13 14.72
N SER A 310 9.99 10.31 14.56
CA SER A 310 11.20 10.62 13.80
C SER A 310 11.32 9.90 12.46
N GLY A 311 10.44 8.96 12.15
CA GLY A 311 10.53 8.09 10.97
C GLY A 311 11.62 7.03 11.02
N ARG A 312 12.48 7.02 12.06
CA ARG A 312 13.64 6.13 12.15
C ARG A 312 13.24 4.67 12.27
N LEU A 313 14.08 3.82 11.68
CA LEU A 313 13.91 2.38 11.62
C LEU A 313 14.90 1.67 12.56
N THR A 314 14.40 0.65 13.28
CA THR A 314 15.22 -0.30 14.03
C THR A 314 14.84 -1.71 13.58
N GLN A 315 15.81 -2.49 13.08
CA GLN A 315 15.53 -3.87 12.69
C GLN A 315 15.19 -4.72 13.91
N VAL A 316 14.06 -5.41 13.85
CA VAL A 316 13.55 -6.26 14.94
C VAL A 316 13.48 -7.73 14.57
N GLY A 317 13.58 -8.06 13.29
CA GLY A 317 13.54 -9.44 12.86
C GLY A 317 13.76 -9.62 11.37
N ARG A 318 13.74 -10.90 10.98
CA ARG A 318 13.82 -11.36 9.60
C ARG A 318 13.08 -12.70 9.48
N ARG A 319 12.40 -12.92 8.36
CA ARG A 319 11.72 -14.17 8.04
C ARG A 319 12.24 -14.71 6.71
N GLU A 320 12.74 -15.92 6.69
CA GLU A 320 12.97 -16.67 5.46
C GLU A 320 11.65 -17.02 4.80
N VAL A 321 11.58 -16.86 3.49
CA VAL A 321 10.40 -17.08 2.65
C VAL A 321 10.78 -17.87 1.40
N GLY A 322 9.78 -18.19 0.57
CA GLY A 322 10.00 -18.89 -0.68
C GLY A 322 10.85 -18.13 -1.68
N LYS A 323 11.30 -18.85 -2.73
CA LYS A 323 12.27 -18.34 -3.70
C LYS A 323 11.76 -17.12 -4.47
N LYS A 324 12.56 -16.05 -4.48
CA LYS A 324 12.35 -14.78 -5.15
C LYS A 324 11.05 -14.06 -4.74
N PRO A 325 10.97 -13.59 -3.47
CA PRO A 325 9.80 -12.87 -2.94
C PRO A 325 9.71 -11.48 -3.59
N ARG A 326 9.01 -11.39 -4.74
CA ARG A 326 8.95 -10.17 -5.55
C ARG A 326 8.03 -9.11 -4.95
N HIS A 327 6.92 -9.52 -4.35
CA HIS A 327 5.94 -8.65 -3.72
C HIS A 327 5.30 -9.33 -2.52
N PHE A 328 4.80 -8.53 -1.60
CA PHE A 328 3.96 -8.99 -0.49
C PHE A 328 2.91 -7.92 -0.14
N ALA A 329 1.81 -8.35 0.45
CA ALA A 329 0.78 -7.44 0.93
C ALA A 329 0.14 -7.96 2.21
N PHE A 330 -0.33 -7.05 3.04
CA PHE A 330 -1.10 -7.36 4.24
C PHE A 330 -2.58 -7.53 3.94
N SER A 331 -3.22 -8.47 4.64
CA SER A 331 -4.68 -8.53 4.71
C SER A 331 -5.26 -7.22 5.27
N PRO A 332 -6.52 -6.87 4.96
CA PRO A 332 -7.13 -5.62 5.40
C PRO A 332 -7.12 -5.40 6.91
N ASP A 333 -7.17 -6.48 7.70
CA ASP A 333 -7.06 -6.45 9.17
C ASP A 333 -5.61 -6.36 9.68
N GLY A 334 -4.63 -6.35 8.76
CA GLY A 334 -3.20 -6.28 9.06
C GLY A 334 -2.63 -7.50 9.78
N ARG A 335 -3.38 -8.61 9.88
CA ARG A 335 -2.97 -9.80 10.65
C ARG A 335 -2.30 -10.87 9.81
N MET A 336 -2.53 -10.88 8.51
CA MET A 336 -1.86 -11.80 7.58
C MET A 336 -1.03 -11.04 6.56
N MET A 337 0.01 -11.70 6.06
CA MET A 337 0.80 -11.27 4.91
C MET A 337 0.77 -12.39 3.87
N ALA A 338 0.46 -12.05 2.62
CA ALA A 338 0.67 -12.91 1.46
C ALA A 338 1.97 -12.50 0.76
N VAL A 339 2.81 -13.45 0.39
CA VAL A 339 4.11 -13.24 -0.28
C VAL A 339 4.11 -13.94 -1.62
N ALA A 340 4.31 -13.19 -2.70
CA ALA A 340 4.47 -13.70 -4.05
C ALA A 340 5.91 -14.19 -4.26
N CYS A 341 6.13 -15.49 -4.17
CA CYS A 341 7.41 -16.14 -4.37
C CYS A 341 7.56 -16.53 -5.85
N ARG A 342 8.03 -15.59 -6.70
CA ARG A 342 8.01 -15.71 -8.16
C ARG A 342 8.63 -17.02 -8.65
N ASP A 343 9.90 -17.26 -8.34
CA ASP A 343 10.63 -18.44 -8.80
C ASP A 343 10.31 -19.71 -7.95
N GLY A 344 9.55 -19.53 -6.89
CA GLY A 344 8.96 -20.62 -6.10
C GLY A 344 7.61 -21.07 -6.65
N ASN A 345 7.04 -20.38 -7.63
CA ASN A 345 5.72 -20.65 -8.22
C ASN A 345 4.61 -20.79 -7.17
N LYS A 346 4.62 -19.93 -6.15
CA LYS A 346 3.65 -20.03 -5.04
C LYS A 346 3.40 -18.70 -4.35
N ILE A 347 2.24 -18.62 -3.73
CA ILE A 347 1.95 -17.61 -2.69
C ILE A 347 2.09 -18.29 -1.33
N GLU A 348 2.89 -17.72 -0.46
CA GLU A 348 3.00 -18.11 0.94
C GLU A 348 2.25 -17.14 1.84
N PHE A 349 1.71 -17.68 2.95
CA PHE A 349 0.97 -16.88 3.92
C PHE A 349 1.64 -16.91 5.29
N TYR A 350 1.62 -15.75 5.94
CA TYR A 350 2.22 -15.56 7.25
C TYR A 350 1.25 -14.85 8.18
N GLN A 351 1.15 -15.34 9.42
CA GLN A 351 0.51 -14.62 10.51
C GLN A 351 1.45 -13.53 11.00
N ARG A 352 0.98 -12.30 11.06
CA ARG A 352 1.68 -11.17 11.66
C ARG A 352 1.25 -11.01 13.12
N ASP A 353 2.22 -10.90 14.02
CA ASP A 353 1.99 -10.43 15.39
C ASP A 353 1.98 -8.89 15.40
N PRO A 354 0.87 -8.22 15.72
CA PRO A 354 0.79 -6.76 15.71
C PRO A 354 1.61 -6.08 16.81
N SER A 355 2.00 -6.81 17.86
CA SER A 355 2.78 -6.27 18.99
C SER A 355 4.29 -6.27 18.73
N THR A 356 4.79 -7.27 18.01
CA THR A 356 6.21 -7.46 17.71
C THR A 356 6.59 -7.23 16.26
N GLY A 357 5.59 -7.25 15.35
CA GLY A 357 5.78 -7.21 13.90
C GLY A 357 6.25 -8.53 13.30
N LEU A 358 6.56 -9.54 14.11
CA LEU A 358 7.14 -10.80 13.64
C LEU A 358 6.15 -11.63 12.82
N LEU A 359 6.68 -12.42 11.89
CA LEU A 359 5.94 -13.25 10.96
C LEU A 359 6.10 -14.73 11.31
N SER A 360 4.99 -15.46 11.40
CA SER A 360 4.92 -16.91 11.57
C SER A 360 4.25 -17.56 10.36
N PRO A 361 4.81 -18.61 9.74
CA PRO A 361 4.23 -19.21 8.55
C PRO A 361 2.90 -19.89 8.84
N ILE A 362 1.94 -19.74 7.95
CA ILE A 362 0.67 -20.47 7.95
C ILE A 362 0.82 -21.59 6.92
N ARG A 363 1.35 -22.76 7.35
CA ARG A 363 1.77 -23.82 6.44
C ARG A 363 0.61 -24.49 5.70
N GLU A 364 -0.58 -24.46 6.27
CA GLU A 364 -1.80 -25.03 5.69
C GLU A 364 -2.41 -24.12 4.61
N MET A 365 -1.93 -22.87 4.50
CA MET A 365 -2.30 -21.94 3.45
C MET A 365 -1.16 -21.81 2.45
N GLY A 366 -1.38 -22.26 1.24
CA GLY A 366 -0.43 -22.09 0.15
C GLY A 366 -1.17 -22.17 -1.17
N LEU A 367 -0.82 -21.31 -2.12
CA LEU A 367 -1.37 -21.36 -3.48
C LEU A 367 -0.24 -21.62 -4.45
N GLN A 368 -0.43 -22.62 -5.30
CA GLN A 368 0.42 -22.84 -6.46
C GLN A 368 -0.04 -21.91 -7.57
N VAL A 369 0.80 -20.96 -7.93
CA VAL A 369 0.58 -19.98 -8.99
C VAL A 369 1.89 -19.81 -9.73
N SER A 370 1.90 -20.02 -11.03
CA SER A 370 3.12 -19.87 -11.81
C SER A 370 3.54 -18.38 -11.91
N HIS A 371 4.81 -18.10 -11.67
CA HIS A 371 5.47 -16.80 -11.70
C HIS A 371 4.65 -15.63 -11.09
N PRO A 372 4.18 -15.74 -9.82
CA PRO A 372 3.42 -14.67 -9.20
C PRO A 372 4.32 -13.44 -9.01
N ALA A 373 3.88 -12.30 -9.51
CA ALA A 373 4.62 -11.04 -9.50
C ALA A 373 4.10 -10.08 -8.43
N PHE A 374 2.79 -10.12 -8.16
CA PHE A 374 2.10 -9.15 -7.32
C PHE A 374 0.97 -9.80 -6.52
N VAL A 375 0.68 -9.29 -5.34
CA VAL A 375 -0.48 -9.64 -4.53
C VAL A 375 -1.19 -8.39 -4.04
N LEU A 376 -2.52 -8.38 -4.11
CA LEU A 376 -3.38 -7.30 -3.64
C LEU A 376 -4.53 -7.88 -2.82
N TRP A 377 -4.62 -7.47 -1.57
CA TRP A 377 -5.78 -7.74 -0.74
C TRP A 377 -6.85 -6.69 -0.92
N VAL A 378 -8.09 -7.13 -1.01
CA VAL A 378 -9.27 -6.27 -1.05
C VAL A 378 -10.23 -6.71 0.04
N GLU A 379 -10.65 -5.76 0.84
CA GLU A 379 -11.77 -5.97 1.77
C GLU A 379 -13.08 -6.03 0.98
N GLN A 380 -13.94 -6.96 1.33
CA GLN A 380 -15.29 -6.98 0.79
C GLN A 380 -16.08 -5.83 1.44
N PHE A 381 -16.68 -4.95 0.66
CA PHE A 381 -17.49 -3.81 1.10
C PHE A 381 -18.79 -3.69 0.30
#